data_83194b89b91c4f58255aee3c1ff3ae5a
#
_entry.id   83194b89b91c4f58255aee3c1ff3ae5a
#
_cell.length_a   1.000
_cell.length_b   1.000
_cell.length_c   1.000
_cell.angle_alpha   90.00
_cell.angle_beta   90.00
_cell.angle_gamma   90.00
#
_symmetry.space_group_name_H-M   'P 1'
#
loop_
_entity.id
_entity.type
_entity.pdbx_description
1 polymer ?
#
loop_
_entity_poly.entity_id
_entity_poly.type
_entity_poly.pdbx_seq_one_letter_code
_entity_poly.pdbx_strand_id
1 'polypeptide(L)'
;MTEAAKLLVLSDRPILEIALSAGYESQQSFTDIFKAMYKKSPNRYREEEKFYPLQLKFVLNENPTNSAEENWQDKIVFATQEDIPSWIELVHLVIDGFPHLDEKQYFEQLQEYIKNKRALILKDADTAIGIMAFHEVTGSIDFFGVHPQYRKRGIAKAFCKKALYELVRSAQISVTTFRKGDKADTGYREIWGSLGFAEAELLIEFGYPTQRFILHREKTEGRLSEN
;
A
#
# COMPACT_ATOMS: atom_id res chain seq x y z
N MET A 1 18.39 11.31 2.18
CA MET A 1 16.94 11.63 2.09
C MET A 1 16.28 11.83 3.44
N THR A 2 16.38 10.92 4.40
CA THR A 2 15.76 11.08 5.73
C THR A 2 16.16 12.39 6.44
N GLU A 3 17.44 12.77 6.38
CA GLU A 3 17.90 14.05 6.96
C GLU A 3 17.30 15.26 6.21
N ALA A 4 17.20 15.18 4.88
CA ALA A 4 16.54 16.23 4.11
C ALA A 4 15.04 16.37 4.46
N ALA A 5 14.35 15.24 4.64
CA ALA A 5 12.95 15.24 5.08
C ALA A 5 12.79 15.86 6.48
N LYS A 6 13.71 15.57 7.40
CA LYS A 6 13.75 16.20 8.72
C LYS A 6 13.95 17.70 8.64
N LEU A 7 14.89 18.17 7.81
CA LEU A 7 15.14 19.58 7.60
C LEU A 7 13.95 20.31 6.98
N LEU A 8 13.19 19.65 6.09
CA LEU A 8 11.98 20.22 5.51
C LEU A 8 10.93 20.58 6.57
N VAL A 9 10.76 19.72 7.58
CA VAL A 9 9.74 19.90 8.63
C VAL A 9 10.24 20.78 9.78
N LEU A 10 11.51 20.63 10.16
CA LEU A 10 12.05 21.25 11.37
C LEU A 10 12.83 22.56 11.11
N SER A 11 12.85 23.03 9.85
CA SER A 11 13.53 24.28 9.51
C SER A 11 12.85 25.02 8.37
N ASP A 12 13.03 26.35 8.34
CA ASP A 12 12.53 27.23 7.26
C ASP A 12 13.53 27.35 6.09
N ARG A 13 14.55 26.47 6.04
CA ARG A 13 15.56 26.52 4.98
C ARG A 13 14.92 26.35 3.60
N PRO A 14 15.37 27.13 2.58
CA PRO A 14 14.94 26.95 1.22
C PRO A 14 15.16 25.52 0.72
N ILE A 15 14.22 25.00 -0.07
CA ILE A 15 14.31 23.62 -0.58
C ILE A 15 15.58 23.42 -1.40
N LEU A 16 16.01 24.43 -2.13
CA LEU A 16 17.27 24.39 -2.87
C LEU A 16 18.47 24.15 -1.94
N GLU A 17 18.55 24.83 -0.80
CA GLU A 17 19.64 24.64 0.15
C GLU A 17 19.62 23.23 0.76
N ILE A 18 18.43 22.73 1.07
CA ILE A 18 18.28 21.34 1.56
C ILE A 18 18.69 20.35 0.49
N ALA A 19 18.33 20.58 -0.78
CA ALA A 19 18.74 19.76 -1.91
C ALA A 19 20.26 19.70 -2.06
N LEU A 20 20.91 20.87 -2.04
CA LEU A 20 22.37 20.98 -2.14
C LEU A 20 23.08 20.32 -0.93
N SER A 21 22.55 20.51 0.29
CA SER A 21 23.10 19.88 1.49
C SER A 21 22.91 18.35 1.50
N ALA A 22 21.93 17.85 0.76
CA ALA A 22 21.68 16.44 0.57
C ALA A 22 22.47 15.82 -0.61
N GLY A 23 23.35 16.60 -1.25
CA GLY A 23 24.24 16.16 -2.32
C GLY A 23 23.61 16.18 -3.73
N TYR A 24 22.50 16.90 -3.92
CA TYR A 24 21.88 17.05 -5.24
C TYR A 24 22.37 18.31 -5.94
N GLU A 25 22.57 18.25 -7.24
CA GLU A 25 23.05 19.36 -8.07
C GLU A 25 21.96 20.42 -8.33
N SER A 26 20.69 20.06 -8.18
CA SER A 26 19.56 20.96 -8.40
C SER A 26 18.34 20.63 -7.54
N GLN A 27 17.50 21.63 -7.31
CA GLN A 27 16.21 21.42 -6.65
C GLN A 27 15.30 20.47 -7.43
N GLN A 28 15.37 20.48 -8.76
CA GLN A 28 14.54 19.61 -9.60
C GLN A 28 14.91 18.15 -9.39
N SER A 29 16.19 17.81 -9.50
CA SER A 29 16.69 16.46 -9.27
C SER A 29 16.35 15.94 -7.87
N PHE A 30 16.51 16.79 -6.86
CA PHE A 30 16.09 16.49 -5.49
C PHE A 30 14.58 16.22 -5.40
N THR A 31 13.77 17.10 -6.00
CA THR A 31 12.30 16.99 -5.97
C THR A 31 11.81 15.68 -6.58
N ASP A 32 12.38 15.28 -7.71
CA ASP A 32 11.98 14.05 -8.41
C ASP A 32 12.30 12.81 -7.58
N ILE A 33 13.51 12.76 -7.01
CA ILE A 33 13.91 11.65 -6.13
C ILE A 33 13.13 11.68 -4.81
N PHE A 34 12.92 12.87 -4.23
CA PHE A 34 12.12 13.01 -3.02
C PHE A 34 10.69 12.51 -3.24
N LYS A 35 10.04 12.89 -4.34
CA LYS A 35 8.73 12.37 -4.73
C LYS A 35 8.74 10.86 -4.93
N ALA A 36 9.76 10.32 -5.58
CA ALA A 36 9.88 8.88 -5.77
C ALA A 36 9.95 8.11 -4.43
N MET A 37 10.61 8.69 -3.42
CA MET A 37 10.83 8.07 -2.11
C MET A 37 9.71 8.35 -1.10
N TYR A 38 9.29 9.61 -0.96
CA TYR A 38 8.31 10.06 0.04
C TYR A 38 6.89 10.17 -0.52
N LYS A 39 6.74 10.00 -1.85
CA LYS A 39 5.45 10.05 -2.53
C LYS A 39 4.75 11.42 -2.49
N LYS A 40 5.45 12.44 -2.05
CA LYS A 40 5.00 13.82 -1.92
C LYS A 40 6.08 14.78 -2.38
N SER A 41 5.68 15.95 -2.89
CA SER A 41 6.68 16.99 -3.15
C SER A 41 7.29 17.49 -1.84
N PRO A 42 8.54 18.03 -1.87
CA PRO A 42 9.15 18.61 -0.69
C PRO A 42 8.30 19.71 -0.05
N ASN A 43 7.63 20.56 -0.85
CA ASN A 43 6.71 21.59 -0.34
C ASN A 43 5.55 20.97 0.43
N ARG A 44 4.85 20.01 -0.18
CA ARG A 44 3.71 19.35 0.46
C ARG A 44 4.12 18.61 1.73
N TYR A 45 5.30 18.01 1.74
CA TYR A 45 5.84 17.33 2.92
C TYR A 45 6.12 18.31 4.06
N ARG A 46 6.62 19.51 3.75
CA ARG A 46 6.83 20.61 4.70
C ARG A 46 5.50 21.11 5.29
N GLU A 47 4.50 21.33 4.44
CA GLU A 47 3.18 21.85 4.84
C GLU A 47 2.42 20.92 5.81
N GLU A 48 2.69 19.63 5.76
CA GLU A 48 2.06 18.66 6.64
C GLU A 48 2.63 18.66 8.06
N GLU A 49 3.77 19.34 8.30
CA GLU A 49 4.44 19.49 9.60
C GLU A 49 4.68 18.17 10.37
N LYS A 50 4.63 17.04 9.68
CA LYS A 50 4.83 15.70 10.26
C LYS A 50 6.09 15.06 9.68
N PHE A 51 7.13 14.98 10.51
CA PHE A 51 8.29 14.20 10.13
C PHE A 51 8.06 12.71 10.35
N TYR A 52 8.28 11.92 9.30
CA TYR A 52 8.41 10.48 9.40
C TYR A 52 9.66 10.01 8.63
N PRO A 53 10.53 9.21 9.25
CA PRO A 53 11.71 8.68 8.57
C PRO A 53 11.28 7.59 7.59
N LEU A 54 11.94 7.53 6.41
CA LEU A 54 11.81 6.38 5.51
C LEU A 54 12.45 5.11 6.07
N GLN A 55 13.37 5.27 7.01
CA GLN A 55 13.97 4.17 7.73
C GLN A 55 13.11 3.84 8.95
N LEU A 56 12.29 2.82 8.84
CA LEU A 56 11.91 2.05 10.01
C LEU A 56 13.18 1.50 10.67
N LYS A 57 13.17 1.37 11.98
CA LYS A 57 14.27 0.70 12.71
C LYS A 57 14.59 -0.61 12.00
N PHE A 58 15.71 -0.62 11.30
CA PHE A 58 16.24 -1.84 10.73
C PHE A 58 16.79 -2.64 11.88
N VAL A 59 16.03 -3.60 12.36
CA VAL A 59 16.58 -4.65 13.18
C VAL A 59 17.33 -5.55 12.21
N LEU A 60 18.66 -5.43 12.18
CA LEU A 60 19.50 -6.45 11.61
C LEU A 60 19.30 -7.72 12.43
N ASN A 61 18.38 -8.56 12.01
CA ASN A 61 18.39 -9.94 12.43
C ASN A 61 19.66 -10.54 11.85
N GLU A 62 20.63 -10.79 12.71
CA GLU A 62 21.95 -11.36 12.37
C GLU A 62 21.87 -12.79 11.79
N ASN A 63 20.69 -13.32 11.60
CA ASN A 63 20.44 -14.57 10.91
C ASN A 63 19.57 -14.35 9.69
N PRO A 64 20.15 -14.28 8.47
CA PRO A 64 19.42 -14.63 7.28
C PRO A 64 19.29 -16.16 7.23
N THR A 65 18.72 -16.77 8.24
CA THR A 65 18.22 -18.13 8.10
C THR A 65 17.17 -18.08 7.03
N ASN A 66 17.42 -18.86 5.98
CA ASN A 66 16.45 -19.23 4.94
C ASN A 66 15.06 -19.16 5.54
N SER A 67 14.29 -18.18 5.11
CA SER A 67 12.93 -18.00 5.54
C SER A 67 12.18 -19.26 5.18
N ALA A 68 11.98 -20.15 6.13
CA ALA A 68 10.78 -20.97 6.13
C ALA A 68 9.66 -20.00 5.75
N GLU A 69 8.88 -20.33 4.73
CA GLU A 69 7.79 -19.47 4.21
C GLU A 69 6.98 -19.05 5.43
N GLU A 70 7.14 -17.78 5.80
CA GLU A 70 6.46 -17.24 6.96
C GLU A 70 4.98 -17.30 6.64
N ASN A 71 4.21 -18.07 7.40
CA ASN A 71 2.79 -18.26 7.13
C ASN A 71 2.02 -16.99 7.49
N TRP A 72 2.14 -15.98 6.61
CA TRP A 72 1.48 -14.70 6.76
C TRP A 72 -0.04 -14.83 6.89
N GLN A 73 -0.65 -15.86 6.24
CA GLN A 73 -2.10 -16.02 6.21
C GLN A 73 -2.69 -16.17 7.63
N ASP A 74 -2.02 -16.88 8.52
CA ASP A 74 -2.48 -17.09 9.90
C ASP A 74 -2.32 -15.84 10.76
N LYS A 75 -1.40 -14.94 10.38
CA LYS A 75 -1.15 -13.68 11.09
C LYS A 75 -2.07 -12.53 10.61
N ILE A 76 -2.74 -12.69 9.48
CA ILE A 76 -3.73 -11.72 8.98
C ILE A 76 -5.00 -11.85 9.81
N VAL A 77 -5.42 -10.77 10.44
CA VAL A 77 -6.61 -10.72 11.29
C VAL A 77 -7.58 -9.64 10.84
N PHE A 78 -8.81 -9.70 11.34
CA PHE A 78 -9.74 -8.56 11.17
C PHE A 78 -9.24 -7.36 11.97
N ALA A 79 -9.21 -6.20 11.32
CA ALA A 79 -8.87 -4.95 11.98
C ALA A 79 -9.93 -4.56 13.02
N THR A 80 -9.48 -3.91 14.07
CA THR A 80 -10.29 -3.36 15.15
C THR A 80 -10.19 -1.84 15.18
N GLN A 81 -10.98 -1.19 16.03
CA GLN A 81 -10.91 0.28 16.22
C GLN A 81 -9.52 0.74 16.70
N GLU A 82 -8.83 -0.11 17.44
CA GLU A 82 -7.49 0.16 17.96
C GLU A 82 -6.42 0.18 16.87
N ASP A 83 -6.70 -0.47 15.72
CA ASP A 83 -5.78 -0.56 14.59
C ASP A 83 -5.87 0.66 13.66
N ILE A 84 -6.87 1.53 13.82
CA ILE A 84 -7.09 2.68 12.94
C ILE A 84 -5.86 3.57 12.81
N PRO A 85 -5.14 3.96 13.88
CA PRO A 85 -3.96 4.79 13.75
C PRO A 85 -2.88 4.17 12.85
N SER A 86 -2.50 2.90 13.10
CA SER A 86 -1.49 2.20 12.29
C SER A 86 -1.97 1.91 10.87
N TRP A 87 -3.27 1.71 10.67
CA TRP A 87 -3.89 1.60 9.34
C TRP A 87 -3.71 2.88 8.54
N ILE A 88 -4.07 4.04 9.13
CA ILE A 88 -3.95 5.34 8.46
C ILE A 88 -2.49 5.69 8.15
N GLU A 89 -1.56 5.37 9.06
CA GLU A 89 -0.13 5.53 8.80
C GLU A 89 0.31 4.74 7.56
N LEU A 90 -0.13 3.48 7.43
CA LEU A 90 0.18 2.68 6.26
C LEU A 90 -0.50 3.21 5.00
N VAL A 91 -1.74 3.69 5.09
CA VAL A 91 -2.43 4.35 3.97
C VAL A 91 -1.62 5.53 3.46
N HIS A 92 -1.16 6.42 4.33
CA HIS A 92 -0.31 7.55 3.95
C HIS A 92 1.01 7.15 3.30
N LEU A 93 1.53 5.97 3.68
CA LEU A 93 2.77 5.45 3.13
C LEU A 93 2.60 4.80 1.75
N VAL A 94 1.45 4.19 1.49
CA VAL A 94 1.21 3.39 0.26
C VAL A 94 0.35 4.10 -0.77
N ILE A 95 -0.49 5.05 -0.38
CA ILE A 95 -1.24 5.87 -1.32
C ILE A 95 -0.31 6.94 -1.89
N ASP A 96 0.04 6.72 -3.15
CA ASP A 96 0.81 7.65 -3.91
C ASP A 96 -0.12 8.43 -4.85
N GLY A 97 -0.37 9.69 -4.47
CA GLY A 97 -0.92 10.64 -5.43
C GLY A 97 -2.39 10.50 -5.79
N PHE A 98 -3.25 9.91 -4.97
CA PHE A 98 -4.68 10.17 -5.11
C PHE A 98 -4.96 11.62 -4.67
N PRO A 99 -5.09 12.57 -5.61
CA PRO A 99 -5.14 13.99 -5.27
C PRO A 99 -6.42 14.41 -4.54
N HIS A 100 -7.35 13.48 -4.31
CA HIS A 100 -8.67 13.74 -3.77
C HIS A 100 -9.09 12.76 -2.67
N LEU A 101 -8.14 12.15 -1.94
CA LEU A 101 -8.51 11.38 -0.76
C LEU A 101 -8.99 12.36 0.32
N ASP A 102 -10.28 12.46 0.52
CA ASP A 102 -10.86 13.09 1.70
C ASP A 102 -10.60 12.19 2.90
N GLU A 103 -9.63 12.56 3.75
CA GLU A 103 -9.23 11.77 4.92
C GLU A 103 -10.41 11.52 5.86
N LYS A 104 -11.32 12.49 6.01
CA LYS A 104 -12.49 12.36 6.88
C LYS A 104 -13.46 11.32 6.32
N GLN A 105 -13.76 11.38 5.03
CA GLN A 105 -14.63 10.42 4.36
C GLN A 105 -14.01 9.02 4.40
N TYR A 106 -12.69 8.91 4.17
CA TYR A 106 -12.00 7.63 4.24
C TYR A 106 -12.03 7.04 5.66
N PHE A 107 -11.86 7.87 6.68
CA PHE A 107 -11.94 7.45 8.09
C PHE A 107 -13.33 6.90 8.44
N GLU A 108 -14.39 7.60 8.05
CA GLU A 108 -15.77 7.15 8.25
C GLU A 108 -16.02 5.81 7.54
N GLN A 109 -15.55 5.67 6.32
CA GLN A 109 -15.64 4.44 5.54
C GLN A 109 -14.84 3.29 6.17
N LEU A 110 -13.64 3.55 6.68
CA LEU A 110 -12.82 2.55 7.38
C LEU A 110 -13.54 2.02 8.63
N GLN A 111 -14.18 2.89 9.41
CA GLN A 111 -14.98 2.47 10.56
C GLN A 111 -16.10 1.50 10.15
N GLU A 112 -16.79 1.76 9.04
CA GLU A 112 -17.81 0.86 8.51
C GLU A 112 -17.22 -0.48 8.02
N TYR A 113 -16.04 -0.50 7.38
CA TYR A 113 -15.34 -1.74 7.03
C TYR A 113 -14.99 -2.56 8.27
N ILE A 114 -14.46 -1.93 9.32
CA ILE A 114 -14.10 -2.59 10.59
C ILE A 114 -15.34 -3.17 11.25
N LYS A 115 -16.40 -2.37 11.41
CA LYS A 115 -17.67 -2.78 12.02
C LYS A 115 -18.29 -4.00 11.33
N ASN A 116 -18.20 -4.06 10.01
CA ASN A 116 -18.75 -5.12 9.20
C ASN A 116 -17.79 -6.29 8.96
N LYS A 117 -16.62 -6.33 9.61
CA LYS A 117 -15.57 -7.34 9.42
C LYS A 117 -15.12 -7.46 7.96
N ARG A 118 -14.91 -6.32 7.30
CA ARG A 118 -14.46 -6.17 5.91
C ARG A 118 -13.09 -5.52 5.80
N ALA A 119 -12.40 -5.35 6.90
CA ALA A 119 -11.05 -4.81 6.99
C ALA A 119 -10.11 -5.87 7.57
N LEU A 120 -9.04 -6.19 6.86
CA LEU A 120 -7.99 -7.11 7.29
C LEU A 120 -6.70 -6.34 7.52
N ILE A 121 -5.97 -6.71 8.55
CA ILE A 121 -4.68 -6.13 8.90
C ILE A 121 -3.66 -7.22 9.20
N LEU A 122 -2.42 -6.97 8.82
CA LEU A 122 -1.23 -7.71 9.21
C LEU A 122 -0.28 -6.74 9.90
N LYS A 123 0.16 -7.07 11.10
CA LYS A 123 1.08 -6.24 11.89
C LYS A 123 2.40 -6.96 12.16
N ASP A 124 3.45 -6.17 12.25
CA ASP A 124 4.74 -6.53 12.85
C ASP A 124 4.93 -5.63 14.08
N ALA A 125 4.83 -6.21 15.27
CA ALA A 125 4.61 -5.49 16.53
C ALA A 125 3.41 -4.52 16.41
N ASP A 126 3.62 -3.22 16.60
CA ASP A 126 2.57 -2.20 16.52
C ASP A 126 2.41 -1.58 15.12
N THR A 127 3.25 -1.99 14.16
CA THR A 127 3.29 -1.41 12.82
C THR A 127 2.41 -2.21 11.86
N ALA A 128 1.47 -1.58 11.18
CA ALA A 128 0.74 -2.20 10.08
C ALA A 128 1.68 -2.41 8.88
N ILE A 129 1.84 -3.67 8.47
CA ILE A 129 2.68 -4.04 7.32
C ILE A 129 1.87 -4.48 6.11
N GLY A 130 0.57 -4.75 6.30
CA GLY A 130 -0.37 -5.06 5.24
C GLY A 130 -1.80 -4.72 5.68
N ILE A 131 -2.61 -4.19 4.78
CA ILE A 131 -4.01 -3.85 4.99
C ILE A 131 -4.83 -4.17 3.75
N MET A 132 -6.07 -4.62 3.95
CA MET A 132 -7.02 -4.88 2.87
C MET A 132 -8.45 -4.55 3.33
N ALA A 133 -9.15 -3.74 2.55
CA ALA A 133 -10.60 -3.58 2.66
C ALA A 133 -11.27 -4.30 1.48
N PHE A 134 -12.35 -5.02 1.74
CA PHE A 134 -13.04 -5.85 0.76
C PHE A 134 -14.55 -5.91 0.98
N HIS A 135 -15.28 -6.36 -0.02
CA HIS A 135 -16.70 -6.59 0.07
C HIS A 135 -17.04 -8.06 -0.23
N GLU A 136 -17.54 -8.77 0.75
CA GLU A 136 -17.74 -10.22 0.70
C GLU A 136 -18.74 -10.69 -0.36
N VAL A 137 -19.78 -9.87 -0.64
CA VAL A 137 -20.87 -10.20 -1.57
C VAL A 137 -20.49 -9.89 -3.01
N THR A 138 -19.90 -8.72 -3.26
CA THR A 138 -19.49 -8.30 -4.61
C THR A 138 -18.17 -8.89 -5.04
N GLY A 139 -17.32 -9.28 -4.08
CA GLY A 139 -15.97 -9.73 -4.34
C GLY A 139 -15.00 -8.59 -4.69
N SER A 140 -15.38 -7.33 -4.43
CA SER A 140 -14.44 -6.21 -4.66
C SER A 140 -13.39 -6.14 -3.56
N ILE A 141 -12.15 -5.91 -3.96
CA ILE A 141 -11.08 -5.42 -3.10
C ILE A 141 -11.05 -3.91 -3.27
N ASP A 142 -11.56 -3.20 -2.26
CA ASP A 142 -11.78 -1.76 -2.34
C ASP A 142 -10.51 -0.98 -1.96
N PHE A 143 -9.65 -1.59 -1.16
CA PHE A 143 -8.33 -1.08 -0.83
C PHE A 143 -7.36 -2.21 -0.52
N PHE A 144 -6.11 -2.08 -0.97
CA PHE A 144 -5.03 -2.98 -0.62
C PHE A 144 -3.70 -2.24 -0.54
N GLY A 145 -2.97 -2.44 0.55
CA GLY A 145 -1.66 -1.84 0.75
C GLY A 145 -0.69 -2.77 1.46
N VAL A 146 0.55 -2.81 0.98
CA VAL A 146 1.67 -3.50 1.66
C VAL A 146 2.78 -2.50 1.89
N HIS A 147 3.26 -2.46 3.12
CA HIS A 147 4.35 -1.60 3.54
C HIS A 147 5.58 -1.78 2.62
N PRO A 148 6.18 -0.70 2.08
CA PRO A 148 7.22 -0.79 1.05
C PRO A 148 8.39 -1.72 1.40
N GLN A 149 8.82 -1.75 2.66
CA GLN A 149 9.92 -2.61 3.12
C GLN A 149 9.55 -4.09 3.25
N TYR A 150 8.26 -4.42 3.22
CA TYR A 150 7.77 -5.79 3.33
C TYR A 150 7.24 -6.33 1.99
N ARG A 151 7.39 -5.56 0.91
CA ARG A 151 7.03 -6.02 -0.44
C ARG A 151 7.89 -7.21 -0.86
N LYS A 152 7.39 -8.02 -1.79
CA LYS A 152 8.06 -9.23 -2.33
C LYS A 152 8.30 -10.35 -1.29
N ARG A 153 7.64 -10.31 -0.13
CA ARG A 153 7.70 -11.35 0.92
C ARG A 153 6.45 -12.24 0.95
N GLY A 154 5.66 -12.27 -0.12
CA GLY A 154 4.45 -13.11 -0.22
C GLY A 154 3.21 -12.56 0.49
N ILE A 155 3.27 -11.39 1.15
CA ILE A 155 2.16 -10.81 1.90
C ILE A 155 0.93 -10.59 1.01
N ALA A 156 1.09 -10.05 -0.21
CA ALA A 156 -0.01 -9.85 -1.14
C ALA A 156 -0.73 -11.17 -1.46
N LYS A 157 0.04 -12.24 -1.72
CA LYS A 157 -0.49 -13.58 -1.97
C LYS A 157 -1.27 -14.11 -0.76
N ALA A 158 -0.77 -13.88 0.45
CA ALA A 158 -1.43 -14.30 1.68
C ALA A 158 -2.79 -13.60 1.91
N PHE A 159 -2.85 -12.28 1.72
CA PHE A 159 -4.10 -11.53 1.79
C PHE A 159 -5.12 -12.02 0.75
N CYS A 160 -4.67 -12.17 -0.50
CA CYS A 160 -5.54 -12.66 -1.56
C CYS A 160 -6.05 -14.07 -1.26
N LYS A 161 -5.19 -14.99 -0.81
CA LYS A 161 -5.61 -16.33 -0.41
C LYS A 161 -6.67 -16.27 0.70
N LYS A 162 -6.42 -15.49 1.76
CA LYS A 162 -7.37 -15.37 2.87
C LYS A 162 -8.70 -14.79 2.42
N ALA A 163 -8.69 -13.72 1.64
CA ALA A 163 -9.91 -13.12 1.10
C ALA A 163 -10.66 -14.10 0.18
N LEU A 164 -9.96 -14.74 -0.76
CA LEU A 164 -10.52 -15.64 -1.76
C LEU A 164 -11.17 -16.90 -1.17
N TYR A 165 -10.46 -17.55 -0.27
CA TYR A 165 -10.86 -18.88 0.20
C TYR A 165 -11.71 -18.85 1.47
N GLU A 166 -11.52 -17.84 2.32
CA GLU A 166 -12.16 -17.83 3.62
C GLU A 166 -13.32 -16.83 3.72
N LEU A 167 -13.28 -15.71 3.01
CA LEU A 167 -14.13 -14.57 3.32
C LEU A 167 -15.10 -14.16 2.20
N VAL A 168 -14.67 -14.18 0.95
CA VAL A 168 -15.48 -13.73 -0.18
C VAL A 168 -16.36 -14.88 -0.69
N ARG A 169 -17.66 -14.59 -0.87
CA ARG A 169 -18.65 -15.55 -1.37
C ARG A 169 -18.87 -15.46 -2.88
N SER A 170 -18.43 -14.39 -3.51
CA SER A 170 -18.55 -14.19 -4.95
C SER A 170 -17.70 -15.21 -5.71
N ALA A 171 -18.22 -15.67 -6.86
CA ALA A 171 -17.46 -16.48 -7.81
C ALA A 171 -16.36 -15.68 -8.54
N GLN A 172 -16.40 -14.36 -8.42
CA GLN A 172 -15.49 -13.43 -9.06
C GLN A 172 -14.96 -12.44 -8.03
N ILE A 173 -13.67 -12.15 -8.10
CA ILE A 173 -13.03 -11.10 -7.31
C ILE A 173 -12.53 -10.04 -8.26
N SER A 174 -12.70 -8.80 -7.87
CA SER A 174 -12.24 -7.65 -8.65
C SER A 174 -11.41 -6.70 -7.80
N VAL A 175 -10.46 -6.05 -8.44
CA VAL A 175 -9.67 -4.97 -7.89
C VAL A 175 -9.43 -3.93 -8.96
N THR A 176 -9.33 -2.68 -8.56
CA THR A 176 -9.00 -1.58 -9.46
C THR A 176 -7.60 -1.08 -9.16
N THR A 177 -6.82 -0.81 -10.20
CA THR A 177 -5.46 -0.30 -10.09
C THR A 177 -5.13 0.64 -11.25
N PHE A 178 -3.89 1.05 -11.36
CA PHE A 178 -3.39 1.93 -12.41
C PHE A 178 -3.54 1.34 -13.82
N ARG A 179 -3.67 2.18 -14.84
CA ARG A 179 -3.62 1.78 -16.25
C ARG A 179 -2.20 1.38 -16.67
N LYS A 180 -2.10 0.60 -17.72
CA LYS A 180 -0.81 0.25 -18.32
C LYS A 180 -0.03 1.51 -18.74
N GLY A 181 1.22 1.61 -18.31
CA GLY A 181 2.08 2.74 -18.60
C GLY A 181 1.89 3.95 -17.68
N ASP A 182 1.03 3.85 -16.67
CA ASP A 182 0.89 4.89 -15.66
C ASP A 182 2.18 4.99 -14.82
N LYS A 183 2.70 6.22 -14.68
CA LYS A 183 3.91 6.48 -13.91
C LYS A 183 3.77 6.25 -12.40
N ALA A 184 2.53 6.26 -11.90
CA ALA A 184 2.22 5.99 -10.51
C ALA A 184 2.16 4.48 -10.20
N ASP A 185 2.12 3.61 -11.22
CA ASP A 185 2.17 2.16 -11.03
C ASP A 185 3.57 1.72 -10.56
N THR A 186 3.69 1.44 -9.29
CA THR A 186 4.93 0.94 -8.66
C THR A 186 4.98 -0.60 -8.63
N GLY A 187 4.32 -1.28 -9.58
CA GLY A 187 4.30 -2.73 -9.73
C GLY A 187 3.00 -3.39 -9.25
N TYR A 188 1.97 -2.63 -8.95
CA TYR A 188 0.68 -3.19 -8.52
C TYR A 188 0.03 -4.06 -9.61
N ARG A 189 0.10 -3.63 -10.88
CA ARG A 189 -0.42 -4.40 -12.00
C ARG A 189 0.27 -5.77 -12.13
N GLU A 190 1.59 -5.78 -11.97
CA GLU A 190 2.39 -7.00 -12.02
C GLU A 190 2.01 -7.96 -10.90
N ILE A 191 1.79 -7.45 -9.69
CA ILE A 191 1.32 -8.24 -8.54
C ILE A 191 -0.01 -8.91 -8.87
N TRP A 192 -1.02 -8.14 -9.34
CA TRP A 192 -2.33 -8.71 -9.66
C TRP A 192 -2.25 -9.74 -10.79
N GLY A 193 -1.48 -9.47 -11.84
CA GLY A 193 -1.24 -10.44 -12.91
C GLY A 193 -0.58 -11.73 -12.41
N SER A 194 0.41 -11.63 -11.52
CA SER A 194 1.09 -12.80 -10.94
C SER A 194 0.17 -13.63 -10.03
N LEU A 195 -0.85 -13.02 -9.46
CA LEU A 195 -1.89 -13.69 -8.66
C LEU A 195 -3.01 -14.31 -9.53
N GLY A 196 -2.92 -14.17 -10.85
CA GLY A 196 -3.86 -14.77 -11.81
C GLY A 196 -5.04 -13.87 -12.19
N PHE A 197 -5.06 -12.61 -11.76
CA PHE A 197 -6.07 -11.66 -12.21
C PHE A 197 -5.84 -11.29 -13.67
N ALA A 198 -6.93 -11.21 -14.43
CA ALA A 198 -6.94 -10.74 -15.81
C ALA A 198 -7.40 -9.29 -15.89
N GLU A 199 -6.83 -8.53 -16.83
CA GLU A 199 -7.29 -7.18 -17.13
C GLU A 199 -8.74 -7.21 -17.65
N ALA A 200 -9.56 -6.29 -17.17
CA ALA A 200 -10.94 -6.11 -17.60
C ALA A 200 -11.16 -4.68 -18.13
N GLU A 201 -12.27 -4.03 -17.78
CA GLU A 201 -12.61 -2.72 -18.30
C GLU A 201 -11.73 -1.59 -17.75
N LEU A 202 -11.59 -0.54 -18.57
CA LEU A 202 -11.02 0.74 -18.17
C LEU A 202 -12.09 1.57 -17.45
N LEU A 203 -11.72 2.16 -16.33
CA LEU A 203 -12.61 2.95 -15.49
C LEU A 203 -12.04 4.35 -15.26
N ILE A 204 -12.87 5.21 -14.68
CA ILE A 204 -12.46 6.48 -14.08
C ILE A 204 -13.00 6.46 -12.65
N GLU A 205 -12.11 6.44 -11.66
CA GLU A 205 -12.48 6.46 -10.26
C GLU A 205 -11.85 7.67 -9.59
N PHE A 206 -12.64 8.43 -8.83
CA PHE A 206 -12.20 9.67 -8.20
C PHE A 206 -11.54 10.67 -9.17
N GLY A 207 -12.01 10.69 -10.44
CA GLY A 207 -11.43 11.52 -11.49
C GLY A 207 -10.08 11.01 -12.06
N TYR A 208 -9.63 9.83 -11.63
CA TYR A 208 -8.39 9.22 -12.10
C TYR A 208 -8.64 8.02 -13.01
N PRO A 209 -7.87 7.88 -14.12
CA PRO A 209 -7.98 6.74 -15.01
C PRO A 209 -7.46 5.46 -14.35
N THR A 210 -8.34 4.46 -14.21
CA THR A 210 -8.01 3.18 -13.58
C THR A 210 -8.31 2.01 -14.51
N GLN A 211 -7.84 0.83 -14.13
CA GLN A 211 -8.06 -0.45 -14.81
C GLN A 211 -8.59 -1.45 -13.80
N ARG A 212 -9.72 -2.10 -14.12
CA ARG A 212 -10.21 -3.23 -13.35
C ARG A 212 -9.46 -4.50 -13.71
N PHE A 213 -9.17 -5.30 -12.70
CA PHE A 213 -8.65 -6.66 -12.81
C PHE A 213 -9.64 -7.61 -12.18
N ILE A 214 -9.81 -8.79 -12.77
CA ILE A 214 -10.78 -9.78 -12.35
C ILE A 214 -10.08 -11.14 -12.20
N LEU A 215 -10.43 -11.85 -11.12
CA LEU A 215 -10.04 -13.24 -10.89
C LEU A 215 -11.30 -14.08 -10.75
N HIS A 216 -11.43 -15.12 -11.57
CA HIS A 216 -12.50 -16.11 -11.47
C HIS A 216 -12.06 -17.29 -10.61
N ARG A 217 -12.89 -17.68 -9.64
CA ARG A 217 -12.58 -18.71 -8.65
C ARG A 217 -12.28 -20.08 -9.27
N GLU A 218 -12.99 -20.45 -10.32
CA GLU A 218 -12.83 -21.75 -11.01
C GLU A 218 -11.47 -21.92 -11.71
N LYS A 219 -10.78 -20.82 -12.04
CA LYS A 219 -9.42 -20.85 -12.63
C LYS A 219 -8.30 -20.96 -11.62
N THR A 220 -8.60 -20.85 -10.33
CA THR A 220 -7.58 -20.72 -9.27
C THR A 220 -7.20 -22.06 -8.66
N GLU A 221 -8.09 -23.07 -8.67
CA GLU A 221 -7.83 -24.39 -8.08
C GLU A 221 -6.69 -25.15 -8.79
N GLY A 222 -6.45 -24.87 -10.08
CA GLY A 222 -5.37 -25.51 -10.84
C GLY A 222 -4.00 -24.85 -10.78
N ARG A 223 -3.90 -23.60 -10.35
CA ARG A 223 -2.61 -22.84 -10.39
C ARG A 223 -1.93 -22.62 -9.04
N LEU A 224 -2.64 -22.79 -7.95
CA LEU A 224 -2.08 -22.57 -6.59
C LEU A 224 -1.59 -23.86 -5.91
N SER A 225 -1.83 -25.02 -6.54
CA SER A 225 -1.33 -26.32 -6.08
C SER A 225 0.05 -26.71 -6.66
N GLU A 226 0.60 -25.94 -7.61
CA GLU A 226 1.84 -26.31 -8.32
C GLU A 226 3.06 -25.40 -8.04
N ASN A 227 3.06 -24.62 -6.95
CA ASN A 227 4.28 -23.89 -6.54
C ASN A 227 4.45 -23.84 -5.03
#